data_6cdb1f2019936b97309aded63c0b438e
#
_entry.id   6cdb1f2019936b97309aded63c0b438e
#
_cell.length_a   1.000
_cell.length_b   1.000
_cell.length_c   1.000
_cell.angle_alpha   90.00
_cell.angle_beta   90.00
_cell.angle_gamma   90.00
#
_symmetry.space_group_name_H-M   'P 1'
#
loop_
_entity.id
_entity.type
_entity.pdbx_description
1 polymer ?
#
loop_
_entity_poly.entity_id
_entity_poly.type
_entity_poly.pdbx_seq_one_letter_code
_entity_poly.pdbx_strand_id
1 'polypeptide(L)'
;MADDFIDSTFADLDVYYPGSKRKRRDTAPKAVDHVQIQQWDAKPQLKTLPNGTDVELFTVGALAQALGRPFASVRVWNDNGYLPSAPYRLPTKKNKHGEEHKGRRHYIRAMIEIAIEIFAKNGLLDVKRIEWSLHQHVSIELAEAWSKILAEETQAIQNSSSN
;
A
#
# COMPACT_ATOMS: atom_id res chain seq x y z
N MET A 1 3.96 -43.70 -10.57
CA MET A 1 5.25 -44.20 -10.04
C MET A 1 6.35 -43.14 -9.98
N ALA A 2 6.07 -41.87 -10.16
CA ALA A 2 7.07 -40.81 -10.08
C ALA A 2 7.02 -39.98 -8.77
N ASP A 3 5.98 -40.14 -7.96
CA ASP A 3 5.76 -39.32 -6.77
C ASP A 3 6.52 -39.81 -5.53
N ASP A 4 6.84 -41.10 -5.45
CA ASP A 4 7.53 -41.69 -4.29
C ASP A 4 9.03 -41.31 -4.20
N PHE A 5 9.66 -40.92 -5.30
CA PHE A 5 11.06 -40.59 -5.33
C PHE A 5 11.40 -39.21 -4.75
N ILE A 6 10.45 -38.27 -4.86
CA ILE A 6 10.64 -36.91 -4.35
C ILE A 6 10.47 -36.87 -2.83
N ASP A 7 9.56 -37.63 -2.29
CA ASP A 7 9.29 -37.67 -0.83
C ASP A 7 10.44 -38.27 -0.03
N SER A 8 11.15 -39.28 -0.60
CA SER A 8 12.30 -39.90 0.09
C SER A 8 13.54 -39.02 0.12
N THR A 9 13.71 -38.14 -0.87
CA THR A 9 14.88 -37.25 -0.99
C THR A 9 14.80 -36.10 0.01
N PHE A 10 13.63 -35.70 0.41
CA PHE A 10 13.42 -34.62 1.41
C PHE A 10 13.36 -35.10 2.85
N ALA A 11 13.09 -36.38 3.10
CA ALA A 11 13.10 -36.98 4.43
C ALA A 11 14.51 -36.97 5.07
N ASP A 12 15.56 -37.06 4.29
CA ASP A 12 16.92 -37.02 4.78
C ASP A 12 17.41 -35.62 5.17
N LEU A 13 16.76 -34.55 4.67
CA LEU A 13 17.16 -33.19 5.03
C LEU A 13 16.75 -32.80 6.47
N ASP A 14 15.75 -33.44 7.04
CA ASP A 14 15.35 -33.23 8.42
C ASP A 14 16.35 -33.78 9.44
N VAL A 15 17.18 -34.73 9.03
CA VAL A 15 18.25 -35.31 9.86
C VAL A 15 19.46 -34.37 9.95
N TYR A 16 19.75 -33.61 8.89
CA TYR A 16 20.89 -32.68 8.85
C TYR A 16 20.62 -31.32 9.49
N TYR A 17 19.34 -30.94 9.64
CA TYR A 17 18.97 -29.66 10.23
C TYR A 17 17.85 -29.82 11.30
N PRO A 18 18.15 -30.49 12.45
CA PRO A 18 17.19 -30.70 13.51
C PRO A 18 16.90 -29.41 14.30
N GLY A 19 16.35 -28.44 13.69
CA GLY A 19 16.05 -27.13 14.32
C GLY A 19 15.32 -26.19 13.40
N SER A 20 15.25 -26.50 12.11
CA SER A 20 14.58 -25.64 11.13
C SER A 20 13.08 -25.91 10.98
N LYS A 21 12.42 -26.47 11.98
CA LYS A 21 10.95 -26.47 12.03
C LYS A 21 10.47 -25.01 12.10
N ARG A 22 10.57 -24.33 10.97
CA ARG A 22 9.82 -23.08 10.78
C ARG A 22 8.37 -23.44 11.04
N LYS A 23 7.86 -23.03 12.21
CA LYS A 23 6.42 -23.02 12.44
C LYS A 23 5.81 -22.32 11.24
N ARG A 24 5.23 -23.09 10.32
CA ARG A 24 4.33 -22.54 9.32
C ARG A 24 3.28 -21.82 10.15
N ARG A 25 3.35 -20.51 10.18
CA ARG A 25 2.20 -19.73 10.63
C ARG A 25 1.12 -20.03 9.61
N ASP A 26 0.19 -20.89 9.99
CA ASP A 26 -1.09 -21.06 9.30
C ASP A 26 -1.88 -19.77 9.48
N THR A 27 -1.39 -18.70 8.87
CA THR A 27 -2.21 -17.53 8.61
C THR A 27 -2.98 -17.87 7.35
N ALA A 28 -4.07 -18.62 7.53
CA ALA A 28 -5.12 -18.65 6.53
C ALA A 28 -5.40 -17.18 6.14
N PRO A 29 -5.41 -16.84 4.84
CA PRO A 29 -5.77 -15.49 4.44
C PRO A 29 -7.16 -15.24 5.00
N LYS A 30 -7.28 -14.29 5.95
CA LYS A 30 -8.59 -13.83 6.40
C LYS A 30 -9.28 -13.32 5.15
N ALA A 31 -10.41 -13.95 4.80
CA ALA A 31 -11.29 -13.42 3.78
C ALA A 31 -11.62 -11.98 4.19
N VAL A 32 -11.21 -11.03 3.36
CA VAL A 32 -11.53 -9.63 3.58
C VAL A 32 -12.98 -9.45 3.14
N ASP A 33 -13.88 -9.34 4.11
CA ASP A 33 -15.29 -9.04 3.84
C ASP A 33 -15.37 -7.70 3.10
N HIS A 34 -15.92 -7.72 1.90
CA HIS A 34 -16.10 -6.55 1.03
C HIS A 34 -16.96 -5.43 1.64
N VAL A 35 -17.62 -5.69 2.75
CA VAL A 35 -18.45 -4.72 3.48
C VAL A 35 -17.61 -3.72 4.28
N GLN A 36 -16.29 -3.92 4.39
CA GLN A 36 -15.42 -3.10 5.24
C GLN A 36 -14.69 -1.94 4.51
N ILE A 37 -15.16 -1.53 3.35
CA ILE A 37 -14.59 -0.38 2.62
C ILE A 37 -14.55 0.90 3.48
N GLN A 38 -15.41 1.01 4.48
CA GLN A 38 -15.46 2.18 5.37
C GLN A 38 -14.75 1.99 6.73
N GLN A 39 -14.15 0.85 7.00
CA GLN A 39 -13.60 0.50 8.33
C GLN A 39 -12.10 0.22 8.36
N TRP A 40 -11.32 0.78 7.42
CA TRP A 40 -9.88 0.76 7.63
C TRP A 40 -9.51 1.77 8.73
N ASP A 41 -9.14 1.25 9.88
CA ASP A 41 -8.99 1.98 11.15
C ASP A 41 -7.54 2.53 11.32
N ALA A 42 -7.07 3.27 10.31
CA ALA A 42 -5.79 3.93 10.41
C ALA A 42 -5.95 5.35 10.96
N LYS A 43 -5.18 5.67 12.01
CA LYS A 43 -5.17 7.01 12.59
C LYS A 43 -4.50 8.00 11.64
N PRO A 44 -5.16 9.12 11.29
CA PRO A 44 -4.56 10.18 10.49
C PRO A 44 -3.45 10.89 11.26
N GLN A 45 -2.49 11.42 10.52
CA GLN A 45 -1.50 12.36 11.03
C GLN A 45 -1.91 13.76 10.59
N LEU A 46 -2.28 14.62 11.51
CA LEU A 46 -2.54 16.03 11.23
C LEU A 46 -1.22 16.72 10.90
N LYS A 47 -1.18 17.41 9.77
CA LYS A 47 -0.05 18.22 9.32
C LYS A 47 -0.54 19.56 8.82
N THR A 48 0.04 20.60 9.37
CA THR A 48 -0.19 21.97 8.89
C THR A 48 0.67 22.20 7.66
N LEU A 49 0.03 22.54 6.55
CA LEU A 49 0.71 22.96 5.32
C LEU A 49 1.33 24.35 5.48
N PRO A 50 2.27 24.77 4.60
CA PRO A 50 2.87 26.10 4.65
C PRO A 50 1.86 27.25 4.55
N ASN A 51 0.69 27.01 4.00
CA ASN A 51 -0.43 27.96 3.91
C ASN A 51 -1.29 28.05 5.20
N GLY A 52 -0.93 27.33 6.26
CA GLY A 52 -1.67 27.28 7.52
C GLY A 52 -2.87 26.33 7.57
N THR A 53 -3.14 25.60 6.50
CA THR A 53 -4.24 24.61 6.44
C THR A 53 -3.82 23.30 7.07
N ASP A 54 -4.64 22.74 7.96
CA ASP A 54 -4.43 21.42 8.52
C ASP A 54 -5.01 20.35 7.59
N VAL A 55 -4.16 19.36 7.22
CA VAL A 55 -4.54 18.24 6.36
C VAL A 55 -4.32 16.93 7.10
N GLU A 56 -5.29 16.03 6.98
CA GLU A 56 -5.19 14.67 7.47
C GLU A 56 -4.40 13.80 6.49
N LEU A 57 -3.24 13.36 6.91
CA LEU A 57 -2.35 12.53 6.11
C LEU A 57 -2.29 11.10 6.64
N PHE A 58 -2.31 10.16 5.73
CA PHE A 58 -2.23 8.73 5.99
C PHE A 58 -0.94 8.15 5.40
N THR A 59 -0.35 7.19 6.09
CA THR A 59 0.88 6.54 5.65
C THR A 59 0.63 5.48 4.58
N VAL A 60 1.70 5.00 3.93
CA VAL A 60 1.66 3.82 3.03
C VAL A 60 1.12 2.59 3.78
N GLY A 61 1.34 2.50 5.09
CA GLY A 61 0.77 1.43 5.93
C GLY A 61 -0.75 1.47 5.98
N ALA A 62 -1.34 2.66 6.06
CA ALA A 62 -2.78 2.85 6.01
C ALA A 62 -3.36 2.44 4.64
N LEU A 63 -2.71 2.85 3.54
CA LEU A 63 -3.09 2.41 2.19
C LEU A 63 -3.00 0.88 2.05
N ALA A 64 -1.96 0.26 2.58
CA ALA A 64 -1.79 -1.18 2.56
C ALA A 64 -2.90 -1.90 3.34
N GLN A 65 -3.25 -1.39 4.51
CA GLN A 65 -4.35 -1.91 5.33
C GLN A 65 -5.69 -1.77 4.60
N ALA A 66 -5.95 -0.61 4.00
CA ALA A 66 -7.17 -0.33 3.24
C ALA A 66 -7.35 -1.27 2.04
N LEU A 67 -6.26 -1.59 1.34
CA LEU A 67 -6.27 -2.52 0.21
C LEU A 67 -6.19 -4.00 0.63
N GLY A 68 -6.14 -4.31 1.93
CA GLY A 68 -5.98 -5.67 2.43
C GLY A 68 -4.65 -6.32 2.00
N ARG A 69 -3.59 -5.52 1.83
CA ARG A 69 -2.30 -5.98 1.29
C ARG A 69 -1.15 -5.84 2.30
N PRO A 70 -0.14 -6.72 2.22
CA PRO A 70 1.07 -6.54 3.00
C PRO A 70 1.75 -5.19 2.66
N PHE A 71 2.23 -4.49 3.66
CA PHE A 71 2.98 -3.23 3.50
C PHE A 71 4.12 -3.34 2.48
N ALA A 72 4.87 -4.45 2.53
CA ALA A 72 5.98 -4.70 1.62
C ALA A 72 5.53 -4.72 0.15
N SER A 73 4.37 -5.33 -0.15
CA SER A 73 3.81 -5.38 -1.50
C SER A 73 3.47 -3.99 -2.02
N VAL A 74 2.77 -3.19 -1.23
CA VAL A 74 2.38 -1.82 -1.61
C VAL A 74 3.60 -0.93 -1.80
N ARG A 75 4.64 -1.13 -0.98
CA ARG A 75 5.91 -0.41 -1.16
C ARG A 75 6.58 -0.76 -2.48
N VAL A 76 6.66 -2.04 -2.82
CA VAL A 76 7.22 -2.50 -4.11
C VAL A 76 6.41 -1.96 -5.28
N TRP A 77 5.08 -1.92 -5.18
CA TRP A 77 4.22 -1.35 -6.22
C TRP A 77 4.48 0.14 -6.44
N ASN A 78 4.66 0.90 -5.36
CA ASN A 78 5.06 2.30 -5.43
C ASN A 78 6.46 2.49 -6.07
N ASP A 79 7.41 1.63 -5.71
CA ASP A 79 8.79 1.75 -6.19
C ASP A 79 8.90 1.34 -7.67
N ASN A 80 8.05 0.41 -8.13
CA ASN A 80 7.97 -0.01 -9.53
C ASN A 80 7.05 0.87 -10.39
N GLY A 81 6.39 1.88 -9.81
CA GLY A 81 5.51 2.78 -10.54
C GLY A 81 4.13 2.21 -10.87
N TYR A 82 3.74 1.07 -10.28
CA TYR A 82 2.38 0.53 -10.44
C TYR A 82 1.34 1.35 -9.69
N LEU A 83 1.73 1.98 -8.60
CA LEU A 83 0.93 3.00 -7.93
C LEU A 83 1.49 4.37 -8.24
N PRO A 84 0.63 5.39 -8.42
CA PRO A 84 1.09 6.76 -8.64
C PRO A 84 1.92 7.26 -7.46
N SER A 85 2.79 8.21 -7.71
CA SER A 85 3.60 8.83 -6.66
C SER A 85 2.72 9.50 -5.62
N ALA A 86 3.02 9.27 -4.34
CA ALA A 86 2.33 9.95 -3.26
C ALA A 86 2.54 11.47 -3.36
N PRO A 87 1.46 12.26 -3.29
CA PRO A 87 1.53 13.71 -3.46
C PRO A 87 2.25 14.40 -2.32
N TYR A 88 2.10 13.86 -1.12
CA TYR A 88 2.72 14.41 0.07
C TYR A 88 3.90 13.55 0.50
N ARG A 89 5.02 14.22 0.77
CA ARG A 89 6.21 13.57 1.27
C ARG A 89 6.81 14.43 2.39
N LEU A 90 7.14 13.81 3.51
CA LEU A 90 7.87 14.52 4.55
C LEU A 90 9.24 14.98 4.06
N PRO A 91 9.79 16.07 4.60
CA PRO A 91 11.12 16.54 4.24
C PRO A 91 12.17 15.44 4.49
N THR A 92 13.16 15.42 3.63
CA THR A 92 14.33 14.56 3.77
C THR A 92 15.07 14.90 5.06
N LYS A 93 15.40 13.87 5.84
CA LYS A 93 16.20 14.03 7.05
C LYS A 93 17.58 13.41 6.85
N LYS A 94 18.61 14.09 7.31
CA LYS A 94 19.96 13.52 7.39
C LYS A 94 20.10 12.76 8.72
N ASN A 95 20.65 11.55 8.65
CA ASN A 95 21.00 10.79 9.85
C ASN A 95 22.31 11.32 10.46
N LYS A 96 22.71 10.74 11.60
CA LYS A 96 23.97 11.11 12.29
C LYS A 96 25.24 10.87 11.43
N HIS A 97 25.13 10.04 10.40
CA HIS A 97 26.22 9.67 9.49
C HIS A 97 26.20 10.49 8.18
N GLY A 98 25.32 11.50 8.08
CA GLY A 98 25.20 12.36 6.90
C GLY A 98 24.40 11.77 5.73
N GLU A 99 23.87 10.55 5.87
CA GLU A 99 23.05 9.91 4.85
C GLU A 99 21.67 10.55 4.80
N GLU A 100 21.19 10.80 3.60
CA GLU A 100 19.87 11.38 3.37
C GLU A 100 18.80 10.31 3.32
N HIS A 101 17.85 10.39 4.25
CA HIS A 101 16.65 9.56 4.23
C HIS A 101 15.49 10.32 3.62
N LYS A 102 15.02 9.84 2.46
CA LYS A 102 13.83 10.38 1.80
C LYS A 102 12.65 10.31 2.78
N GLY A 103 11.90 11.40 2.90
CA GLY A 103 10.74 11.47 3.76
C GLY A 103 9.67 10.44 3.42
N ARG A 104 8.87 10.08 4.41
CA ARG A 104 7.78 9.10 4.24
C ARG A 104 6.71 9.64 3.30
N ARG A 105 6.15 8.75 2.48
CA ARG A 105 5.03 9.02 1.57
C ARG A 105 3.74 9.08 2.36
N HIS A 106 2.87 10.04 2.02
CA HIS A 106 1.58 10.22 2.64
C HIS A 106 0.48 10.43 1.59
N TYR A 107 -0.72 10.06 1.96
CA TYR A 107 -1.94 10.12 1.16
C TYR A 107 -3.03 10.80 1.95
N ILE A 108 -4.01 11.37 1.30
CA ILE A 108 -5.24 11.86 1.92
C ILE A 108 -6.31 10.77 1.89
N ARG A 109 -7.35 10.92 2.70
CA ARG A 109 -8.45 9.96 2.82
C ARG A 109 -9.08 9.66 1.47
N ALA A 110 -9.46 10.68 0.71
CA ALA A 110 -10.10 10.52 -0.60
C ALA A 110 -9.28 9.67 -1.58
N MET A 111 -7.94 9.78 -1.55
CA MET A 111 -7.07 8.94 -2.39
C MET A 111 -7.11 7.48 -2.00
N ILE A 112 -7.21 7.18 -0.71
CA ILE A 112 -7.29 5.79 -0.24
C ILE A 112 -8.65 5.20 -0.59
N GLU A 113 -9.72 5.95 -0.40
CA GLU A 113 -11.09 5.51 -0.71
C GLU A 113 -11.25 5.21 -2.20
N ILE A 114 -10.82 6.10 -3.08
CA ILE A 114 -10.87 5.86 -4.53
C ILE A 114 -9.97 4.69 -4.97
N ALA A 115 -8.84 4.47 -4.28
CA ALA A 115 -8.00 3.31 -4.55
C ALA A 115 -8.72 2.00 -4.20
N ILE A 116 -9.46 1.95 -3.10
CA ILE A 116 -10.29 0.80 -2.73
C ILE A 116 -11.36 0.56 -3.81
N GLU A 117 -12.04 1.59 -4.25
CA GLU A 117 -13.10 1.49 -5.28
C GLU A 117 -12.54 0.95 -6.61
N ILE A 118 -11.41 1.49 -7.08
CA ILE A 118 -10.77 1.05 -8.31
C ILE A 118 -10.30 -0.40 -8.20
N PHE A 119 -9.70 -0.78 -7.07
CA PHE A 119 -9.27 -2.17 -6.83
C PHE A 119 -10.47 -3.12 -6.74
N ALA A 120 -11.56 -2.73 -6.08
CA ALA A 120 -12.79 -3.50 -6.01
C ALA A 120 -13.42 -3.70 -7.39
N LYS A 121 -13.57 -2.62 -8.17
CA LYS A 121 -14.12 -2.63 -9.53
C LYS A 121 -13.37 -3.59 -10.46
N ASN A 122 -12.05 -3.66 -10.30
CA ASN A 122 -11.19 -4.52 -11.10
C ASN A 122 -10.97 -5.92 -10.48
N GLY A 123 -11.66 -6.26 -9.38
CA GLY A 123 -11.54 -7.56 -8.72
C GLY A 123 -10.17 -7.82 -8.10
N LEU A 124 -9.41 -6.77 -7.78
CA LEU A 124 -8.04 -6.90 -7.29
C LEU A 124 -7.95 -7.03 -5.77
N LEU A 125 -9.01 -6.79 -5.02
CA LEU A 125 -8.98 -6.89 -3.56
C LEU A 125 -8.83 -8.34 -3.09
N ASP A 126 -9.44 -9.30 -3.79
CA ASP A 126 -9.46 -10.72 -3.41
C ASP A 126 -8.36 -11.56 -4.03
N VAL A 127 -7.65 -11.01 -5.00
CA VAL A 127 -6.59 -11.74 -5.70
C VAL A 127 -5.37 -11.87 -4.82
N LYS A 128 -4.87 -13.07 -4.60
CA LYS A 128 -3.68 -13.33 -3.78
C LYS A 128 -2.42 -12.62 -4.31
N ARG A 129 -2.27 -12.57 -5.63
CA ARG A 129 -1.15 -11.91 -6.33
C ARG A 129 -1.68 -11.14 -7.53
N ILE A 130 -1.31 -9.88 -7.64
CA ILE A 130 -1.65 -9.04 -8.79
C ILE A 130 -0.56 -9.17 -9.84
N GLU A 131 -0.95 -9.51 -11.06
CA GLU A 131 -0.08 -9.50 -12.23
C GLU A 131 -0.23 -8.17 -12.97
N TRP A 132 0.62 -7.23 -12.64
CA TRP A 132 0.52 -5.85 -13.12
C TRP A 132 0.63 -5.69 -14.62
N SER A 133 1.27 -6.64 -15.32
CA SER A 133 1.29 -6.67 -16.79
C SER A 133 -0.10 -6.70 -17.41
N LEU A 134 -1.06 -7.36 -16.75
CA LEU A 134 -2.45 -7.45 -17.18
C LEU A 134 -3.33 -6.30 -16.67
N HIS A 135 -2.86 -5.55 -15.69
CA HIS A 135 -3.63 -4.53 -14.97
C HIS A 135 -3.03 -3.12 -15.08
N GLN A 136 -2.31 -2.83 -16.17
CA GLN A 136 -1.73 -1.49 -16.40
C GLN A 136 -2.79 -0.38 -16.45
N HIS A 137 -3.99 -0.68 -16.94
CA HIS A 137 -5.11 0.25 -16.95
C HIS A 137 -5.51 0.71 -15.55
N VAL A 138 -5.35 -0.14 -14.53
CA VAL A 138 -5.63 0.22 -13.13
C VAL A 138 -4.66 1.28 -12.63
N SER A 139 -3.38 1.18 -12.99
CA SER A 139 -2.37 2.19 -12.64
C SER A 139 -2.70 3.55 -13.27
N ILE A 140 -3.18 3.54 -14.51
CA ILE A 140 -3.58 4.76 -15.24
C ILE A 140 -4.83 5.37 -14.61
N GLU A 141 -5.88 4.56 -14.40
CA GLU A 141 -7.14 4.99 -13.79
C GLU A 141 -6.89 5.60 -12.40
N LEU A 142 -6.02 4.97 -11.61
CA LEU A 142 -5.65 5.47 -10.29
C LEU A 142 -4.88 6.80 -10.36
N ALA A 143 -3.97 6.95 -11.32
CA ALA A 143 -3.21 8.18 -11.52
C ALA A 143 -4.13 9.34 -11.92
N GLU A 144 -5.08 9.12 -12.82
CA GLU A 144 -6.07 10.10 -13.23
C GLU A 144 -6.97 10.51 -12.07
N ALA A 145 -7.50 9.54 -11.31
CA ALA A 145 -8.35 9.80 -10.16
C ALA A 145 -7.63 10.60 -9.07
N TRP A 146 -6.39 10.25 -8.75
CA TRP A 146 -5.60 10.97 -7.75
C TRP A 146 -5.22 12.38 -8.22
N SER A 147 -4.92 12.56 -9.51
CA SER A 147 -4.65 13.90 -10.08
C SER A 147 -5.86 14.81 -9.99
N LYS A 148 -7.06 14.27 -10.22
CA LYS A 148 -8.32 15.00 -10.09
C LYS A 148 -8.58 15.44 -8.65
N ILE A 149 -8.42 14.53 -7.69
CA ILE A 149 -8.58 14.84 -6.26
C ILE A 149 -7.61 15.95 -5.83
N LEU A 150 -6.34 15.89 -6.27
CA LEU A 150 -5.36 16.94 -5.95
C LEU A 150 -5.72 18.29 -6.55
N ALA A 151 -6.24 18.32 -7.76
CA ALA A 151 -6.66 19.55 -8.39
C ALA A 151 -7.84 20.19 -7.62
N GLU A 152 -8.81 19.40 -7.21
CA GLU A 152 -9.95 19.82 -6.40
C GLU A 152 -9.51 20.38 -5.03
N GLU A 153 -8.60 19.68 -4.34
CA GLU A 153 -8.04 20.16 -3.07
C GLU A 153 -7.26 21.46 -3.21
N THR A 154 -6.46 21.57 -4.25
CA THR A 154 -5.67 22.79 -4.51
C THR A 154 -6.60 23.98 -4.76
N GLN A 155 -7.69 23.79 -5.49
CA GLN A 155 -8.69 24.83 -5.71
C GLN A 155 -9.42 25.22 -4.41
N ALA A 156 -9.79 24.23 -3.59
CA ALA A 156 -10.44 24.49 -2.31
C ALA A 156 -9.55 25.33 -1.37
N ILE A 157 -8.24 25.02 -1.33
CA ILE A 157 -7.26 25.76 -0.53
C ILE A 157 -7.09 27.19 -1.05
N GLN A 158 -7.04 27.41 -2.36
CA GLN A 158 -6.91 28.74 -2.96
C GLN A 158 -8.13 29.61 -2.67
N ASN A 159 -9.33 29.06 -2.76
CA ASN A 159 -10.58 29.75 -2.47
C ASN A 159 -10.70 30.15 -0.99
N SER A 160 -10.18 29.33 -0.07
CA SER A 160 -10.21 29.63 1.37
C SER A 160 -9.17 30.70 1.76
N SER A 161 -8.12 30.90 0.96
CA SER A 161 -7.08 31.92 1.21
C SER A 161 -7.43 33.30 0.65
N SER A 162 -8.53 33.41 -0.12
CA SER A 162 -8.97 34.66 -0.78
C SER A 162 -10.10 35.36 -0.03
N ASN A 163 -10.50 34.86 1.13
CA ASN A 163 -11.54 35.40 1.99
C ASN A 163 -10.93 35.89 3.32
#